data_6e4077512c502216704dd76969113194
#
_entry.id   6e4077512c502216704dd76969113194
#
_cell.length_a   1.000
_cell.length_b   1.000
_cell.length_c   1.000
_cell.angle_alpha   90.00
_cell.angle_beta   90.00
_cell.angle_gamma   90.00
#
_symmetry.space_group_name_H-M   'P 1'
#
loop_
_entity.id
_entity.type
_entity.pdbx_description
1 polymer ?
#
loop_
_entity_poly.entity_id
_entity_poly.type
_entity_poly.pdbx_seq_one_letter_code
_entity_poly.pdbx_strand_id
1 'polypeptide(L)'
;MKELQLKYGCNPNQSSARVYMKDGSDLPFTVLNGRPGYINLLDAFNSYQLVKELKEATGLPAAASFKHVSPAGAAVATDMSDTLKKIYWVDDLKLSPLASAYACARGADRMSSYGDFVALSDVCDVETATLLKREVSDGVIAPGYSDEALAILKTKKKGNYCVLQINPDYKPRLVESKEVYGVTFEQERNEAKITTDLFKNVPTKNKNIPAAAQRDLMIALITLKYTQSNSVCYVKDGMTIGVGAGQQSRVHCTRLAGNKADIWWLRQNPKVLNLPFRDDVRRPNRDNAIDVYISDDYEDVLADGIWQDLFTEKPEPLTREEKKAWIAQLHGVALGSDAFFPFGDNIERAHRSGVDYIAQPGGSIRDDNVIETCDKYNIAMAMTGLRLFHH
;
A
#
# COMPACT_ATOMS: atom_id res chain seq x y z
N MET A 1 -9.56 -13.44 26.03
CA MET A 1 -9.45 -12.07 26.67
C MET A 1 -10.67 -11.27 26.29
N LYS A 2 -11.45 -10.78 27.24
CA LYS A 2 -12.72 -10.06 26.99
C LYS A 2 -12.55 -8.60 26.58
N GLU A 3 -11.53 -7.95 27.10
CA GLU A 3 -11.19 -6.57 26.74
C GLU A 3 -9.69 -6.32 26.88
N LEU A 4 -9.20 -5.28 26.21
CA LEU A 4 -7.85 -4.77 26.34
C LEU A 4 -7.91 -3.27 26.66
N GLN A 5 -7.38 -2.90 27.83
CA GLN A 5 -7.21 -1.49 28.19
C GLN A 5 -6.05 -0.88 27.43
N LEU A 6 -6.27 0.30 26.89
CA LEU A 6 -5.27 1.05 26.14
C LEU A 6 -4.77 2.23 26.97
N LYS A 7 -3.57 2.71 26.68
CA LYS A 7 -3.00 3.86 27.39
C LYS A 7 -3.82 5.13 27.17
N TYR A 8 -4.30 5.35 25.95
CA TYR A 8 -5.17 6.43 25.51
C TYR A 8 -5.79 6.06 24.15
N GLY A 9 -6.75 6.83 23.66
CA GLY A 9 -7.36 6.67 22.36
C GLY A 9 -6.49 7.16 21.21
N CYS A 10 -7.05 7.92 20.26
CA CYS A 10 -6.24 8.48 19.15
C CYS A 10 -5.19 9.49 19.66
N ASN A 11 -5.49 10.21 20.75
CA ASN A 11 -4.61 11.24 21.30
C ASN A 11 -4.41 11.04 22.81
N PRO A 12 -3.27 11.50 23.38
CA PRO A 12 -2.98 11.35 24.81
C PRO A 12 -4.03 11.95 25.77
N ASN A 13 -4.75 12.98 25.34
CA ASN A 13 -5.84 13.59 26.12
C ASN A 13 -7.17 12.79 26.08
N GLN A 14 -7.26 11.79 25.20
CA GLN A 14 -8.41 10.88 25.12
C GLN A 14 -8.14 9.65 25.99
N SER A 15 -8.27 9.83 27.30
CA SER A 15 -8.04 8.79 28.31
C SER A 15 -9.17 7.74 28.33
N SER A 16 -9.02 6.71 29.17
CA SER A 16 -10.00 5.62 29.35
C SER A 16 -10.34 4.85 28.08
N ALA A 17 -9.35 4.67 27.22
CA ALA A 17 -9.51 3.92 25.97
C ALA A 17 -9.42 2.40 26.19
N ARG A 18 -10.28 1.66 25.51
CA ARG A 18 -10.30 0.19 25.53
C ARG A 18 -10.85 -0.38 24.24
N VAL A 19 -10.56 -1.64 23.97
CA VAL A 19 -11.19 -2.45 22.93
C VAL A 19 -11.85 -3.68 23.52
N TYR A 20 -13.02 -4.03 23.04
CA TYR A 20 -13.83 -5.15 23.51
C TYR A 20 -14.85 -5.56 22.43
N MET A 21 -15.42 -6.75 22.57
CA MET A 21 -16.50 -7.22 21.69
C MET A 21 -17.85 -6.81 22.26
N LYS A 22 -18.72 -6.15 21.46
CA LYS A 22 -20.05 -5.69 21.89
C LYS A 22 -20.96 -6.82 22.41
N ASP A 23 -20.77 -8.05 21.90
CA ASP A 23 -21.53 -9.24 22.31
C ASP A 23 -20.95 -9.94 23.54
N GLY A 24 -19.87 -9.40 24.12
CA GLY A 24 -19.19 -9.98 25.28
C GLY A 24 -18.34 -11.23 24.98
N SER A 25 -18.16 -11.59 23.71
CA SER A 25 -17.23 -12.64 23.30
C SER A 25 -15.78 -12.27 23.57
N ASP A 26 -14.87 -13.23 23.42
CA ASP A 26 -13.44 -12.95 23.48
C ASP A 26 -12.97 -12.15 22.25
N LEU A 27 -11.97 -11.32 22.48
CA LEU A 27 -11.28 -10.62 21.37
C LEU A 27 -10.71 -11.62 20.38
N PRO A 28 -10.84 -11.40 19.07
CA PRO A 28 -10.38 -12.32 18.02
C PRO A 28 -8.87 -12.30 17.81
N PHE A 29 -8.11 -11.70 18.70
CA PHE A 29 -6.66 -11.61 18.63
C PHE A 29 -5.98 -11.73 19.99
N THR A 30 -4.69 -12.03 19.95
CA THR A 30 -3.81 -12.11 21.13
C THR A 30 -2.60 -11.19 20.92
N VAL A 31 -2.21 -10.48 21.97
CA VAL A 31 -0.96 -9.72 22.00
C VAL A 31 0.16 -10.66 22.44
N LEU A 32 1.04 -11.03 21.52
CA LEU A 32 2.18 -11.91 21.81
C LEU A 32 3.39 -11.16 22.33
N ASN A 33 3.52 -9.88 22.00
CA ASN A 33 4.57 -9.00 22.47
C ASN A 33 4.17 -7.52 22.33
N GLY A 34 4.76 -6.66 23.14
CA GLY A 34 4.54 -5.22 23.11
C GLY A 34 3.19 -4.78 23.68
N ARG A 35 2.84 -3.54 23.39
CA ARG A 35 1.56 -2.92 23.83
C ARG A 35 0.98 -2.10 22.68
N PRO A 36 -0.03 -2.62 21.96
CA PRO A 36 -0.65 -1.89 20.87
C PRO A 36 -1.39 -0.66 21.38
N GLY A 37 -1.25 0.46 20.65
CA GLY A 37 -2.08 1.63 20.83
C GLY A 37 -3.39 1.53 20.04
N TYR A 38 -4.27 2.51 20.23
CA TYR A 38 -5.57 2.60 19.57
C TYR A 38 -5.44 2.59 18.03
N ILE A 39 -4.56 3.46 17.49
CA ILE A 39 -4.32 3.56 16.05
C ILE A 39 -3.66 2.28 15.51
N ASN A 40 -2.73 1.68 16.27
CA ASN A 40 -2.11 0.42 15.88
C ASN A 40 -3.15 -0.69 15.65
N LEU A 41 -4.17 -0.78 16.50
CA LEU A 41 -5.24 -1.77 16.35
C LEU A 41 -6.15 -1.47 15.16
N LEU A 42 -6.44 -0.20 14.89
CA LEU A 42 -7.16 0.19 13.67
C LEU A 42 -6.37 -0.21 12.41
N ASP A 43 -5.07 0.07 12.38
CA ASP A 43 -4.18 -0.36 11.29
C ASP A 43 -4.17 -1.88 11.16
N ALA A 44 -3.99 -2.60 12.28
CA ALA A 44 -3.92 -4.06 12.32
C ALA A 44 -5.16 -4.73 11.72
N PHE A 45 -6.35 -4.29 12.13
CA PHE A 45 -7.58 -4.96 11.70
C PHE A 45 -7.98 -4.60 10.26
N ASN A 46 -7.75 -3.37 9.83
CA ASN A 46 -7.99 -2.97 8.44
C ASN A 46 -6.99 -3.66 7.49
N SER A 47 -5.72 -3.66 7.84
CA SER A 47 -4.68 -4.28 7.02
C SER A 47 -4.81 -5.81 6.94
N TYR A 48 -5.22 -6.47 8.04
CA TYR A 48 -5.40 -7.91 8.01
C TYR A 48 -6.56 -8.35 7.11
N GLN A 49 -7.67 -7.62 7.12
CA GLN A 49 -8.79 -7.88 6.21
C GLN A 49 -8.32 -7.75 4.74
N LEU A 50 -7.53 -6.73 4.43
CA LEU A 50 -6.97 -6.51 3.10
C LEU A 50 -6.13 -7.71 2.64
N VAL A 51 -5.15 -8.14 3.43
CA VAL A 51 -4.26 -9.25 3.03
C VAL A 51 -4.98 -10.59 2.97
N LYS A 52 -5.99 -10.81 3.82
CA LYS A 52 -6.85 -11.99 3.77
C LYS A 52 -7.61 -12.06 2.44
N GLU A 53 -8.23 -10.95 2.02
CA GLU A 53 -8.93 -10.88 0.73
C GLU A 53 -7.97 -11.02 -0.46
N LEU A 54 -6.78 -10.43 -0.40
CA LEU A 54 -5.76 -10.60 -1.45
C LEU A 54 -5.38 -12.06 -1.63
N LYS A 55 -5.15 -12.77 -0.53
CA LYS A 55 -4.84 -14.20 -0.58
C LYS A 55 -6.01 -15.02 -1.12
N GLU A 56 -7.22 -14.75 -0.67
CA GLU A 56 -8.43 -15.43 -1.15
C GLU A 56 -8.64 -15.22 -2.66
N ALA A 57 -8.41 -14.01 -3.15
CA ALA A 57 -8.62 -13.66 -4.56
C ALA A 57 -7.52 -14.19 -5.50
N THR A 58 -6.27 -14.26 -5.04
CA THR A 58 -5.12 -14.58 -5.90
C THR A 58 -4.51 -15.96 -5.63
N GLY A 59 -4.78 -16.56 -4.48
CA GLY A 59 -4.13 -17.81 -4.02
C GLY A 59 -2.68 -17.62 -3.57
N LEU A 60 -2.15 -16.39 -3.57
CA LEU A 60 -0.76 -16.08 -3.26
C LEU A 60 -0.62 -15.50 -1.84
N PRO A 61 0.49 -15.75 -1.14
CA PRO A 61 0.81 -15.02 0.08
C PRO A 61 0.78 -13.52 -0.15
N ALA A 62 0.21 -12.77 0.80
CA ALA A 62 0.02 -11.33 0.69
C ALA A 62 0.50 -10.60 1.94
N ALA A 63 0.93 -9.36 1.75
CA ALA A 63 1.32 -8.46 2.83
C ALA A 63 0.84 -7.03 2.54
N ALA A 64 0.68 -6.25 3.61
CA ALA A 64 0.35 -4.84 3.53
C ALA A 64 1.17 -4.03 4.55
N SER A 65 1.50 -2.80 4.16
CA SER A 65 2.11 -1.78 5.00
C SER A 65 1.07 -0.68 5.22
N PHE A 66 0.63 -0.51 6.46
CA PHE A 66 -0.41 0.45 6.84
C PHE A 66 0.14 1.58 7.67
N LYS A 67 -0.41 2.76 7.48
CA LYS A 67 -0.16 3.92 8.31
C LYS A 67 -1.36 4.86 8.29
N HIS A 68 -1.73 5.38 9.47
CA HIS A 68 -2.90 6.26 9.60
C HIS A 68 -4.18 5.68 8.99
N VAL A 69 -4.41 4.38 9.26
CA VAL A 69 -5.61 3.63 8.85
C VAL A 69 -5.81 3.56 7.32
N SER A 70 -4.72 3.64 6.56
CA SER A 70 -4.73 3.46 5.11
C SER A 70 -3.47 2.71 4.64
N PRO A 71 -3.53 1.95 3.56
CA PRO A 71 -2.35 1.30 3.01
C PRO A 71 -1.39 2.31 2.41
N ALA A 72 -0.13 2.28 2.84
CA ALA A 72 0.99 2.84 2.10
C ALA A 72 1.31 1.95 0.89
N GLY A 73 1.09 0.65 1.04
CA GLY A 73 1.19 -0.33 -0.02
C GLY A 73 0.68 -1.70 0.38
N ALA A 74 0.39 -2.52 -0.63
CA ALA A 74 -0.01 -3.91 -0.52
C ALA A 74 0.54 -4.71 -1.71
N ALA A 75 0.82 -5.98 -1.52
CA ALA A 75 1.33 -6.84 -2.57
C ALA A 75 1.04 -8.32 -2.30
N VAL A 76 1.05 -9.09 -3.38
CA VAL A 76 1.09 -10.56 -3.32
C VAL A 76 2.49 -11.04 -3.71
N ALA A 77 2.82 -12.27 -3.35
CA ALA A 77 4.12 -12.87 -3.66
C ALA A 77 4.26 -13.08 -5.17
N THR A 78 5.16 -12.32 -5.78
CA THR A 78 5.58 -12.42 -7.17
C THR A 78 7.10 -12.30 -7.24
N ASP A 79 7.69 -12.71 -8.37
CA ASP A 79 9.13 -12.59 -8.57
C ASP A 79 9.55 -11.12 -8.64
N MET A 80 10.61 -10.78 -7.92
CA MET A 80 11.24 -9.47 -7.96
C MET A 80 12.48 -9.49 -8.86
N SER A 81 12.61 -8.46 -9.71
CA SER A 81 13.87 -8.19 -10.41
C SER A 81 14.99 -7.82 -9.43
N ASP A 82 16.24 -7.98 -9.86
CA ASP A 82 17.39 -7.55 -9.05
C ASP A 82 17.38 -6.04 -8.77
N THR A 83 16.84 -5.24 -9.71
CA THR A 83 16.63 -3.79 -9.51
C THR A 83 15.64 -3.51 -8.39
N LEU A 84 14.50 -4.21 -8.35
CA LEU A 84 13.54 -4.06 -7.25
C LEU A 84 14.14 -4.49 -5.92
N LYS A 85 14.89 -5.58 -5.87
CA LYS A 85 15.59 -5.99 -4.64
C LYS A 85 16.53 -4.90 -4.13
N LYS A 86 17.25 -4.22 -5.03
CA LYS A 86 18.14 -3.10 -4.65
C LYS A 86 17.38 -1.91 -4.10
N ILE A 87 16.33 -1.43 -4.79
CA ILE A 87 15.57 -0.25 -4.33
C ILE A 87 14.78 -0.53 -3.05
N TYR A 88 14.50 -1.80 -2.74
CA TYR A 88 13.84 -2.23 -1.50
C TYR A 88 14.84 -2.62 -0.40
N TRP A 89 16.14 -2.52 -0.66
CA TRP A 89 17.22 -2.85 0.29
C TRP A 89 17.16 -4.30 0.78
N VAL A 90 16.82 -5.23 -0.11
CA VAL A 90 16.67 -6.67 0.21
C VAL A 90 17.52 -7.59 -0.69
N ASP A 91 18.44 -7.02 -1.48
CA ASP A 91 19.33 -7.76 -2.37
C ASP A 91 20.35 -8.65 -1.64
N ASP A 92 20.59 -8.39 -0.35
CA ASP A 92 21.41 -9.17 0.56
C ASP A 92 20.66 -10.22 1.38
N LEU A 93 19.33 -10.32 1.20
CA LEU A 93 18.49 -11.24 1.97
C LEU A 93 17.98 -12.42 1.15
N LYS A 94 17.88 -13.56 1.81
CA LYS A 94 17.03 -14.65 1.34
C LYS A 94 15.59 -14.31 1.67
N LEU A 95 14.73 -14.30 0.65
CA LEU A 95 13.32 -13.97 0.78
C LEU A 95 12.43 -15.20 0.56
N SER A 96 11.53 -15.46 1.51
CA SER A 96 10.39 -16.33 1.28
C SER A 96 9.34 -15.63 0.43
N PRO A 97 8.33 -16.34 -0.12
CA PRO A 97 7.22 -15.70 -0.81
C PRO A 97 6.54 -14.61 0.04
N LEU A 98 6.33 -14.85 1.33
CA LEU A 98 5.72 -13.88 2.24
C LEU A 98 6.62 -12.67 2.50
N ALA A 99 7.94 -12.89 2.67
CA ALA A 99 8.92 -11.82 2.80
C ALA A 99 8.99 -10.96 1.53
N SER A 100 8.90 -11.59 0.34
CA SER A 100 8.84 -10.87 -0.93
C SER A 100 7.58 -10.01 -1.04
N ALA A 101 6.42 -10.53 -0.64
CA ALA A 101 5.18 -9.76 -0.61
C ALA A 101 5.32 -8.51 0.31
N TYR A 102 5.91 -8.67 1.49
CA TYR A 102 6.12 -7.53 2.39
C TYR A 102 7.14 -6.52 1.84
N ALA A 103 8.24 -6.98 1.27
CA ALA A 103 9.22 -6.08 0.64
C ALA A 103 8.56 -5.22 -0.44
N CYS A 104 7.71 -5.83 -1.29
CA CYS A 104 6.96 -5.13 -2.33
C CYS A 104 5.88 -4.19 -1.76
N ALA A 105 5.14 -4.61 -0.74
CA ALA A 105 4.11 -3.78 -0.10
C ALA A 105 4.73 -2.52 0.53
N ARG A 106 5.81 -2.68 1.28
CA ARG A 106 6.56 -1.55 1.86
C ARG A 106 7.22 -0.69 0.80
N GLY A 107 7.70 -1.32 -0.26
CA GLY A 107 8.42 -0.68 -1.36
C GLY A 107 7.58 0.24 -2.23
N ALA A 108 6.25 0.14 -2.18
CA ALA A 108 5.34 1.03 -2.90
C ALA A 108 5.56 2.51 -2.54
N ASP A 109 5.77 2.76 -1.26
CA ASP A 109 6.03 4.10 -0.70
C ASP A 109 6.88 3.97 0.56
N ARG A 110 8.19 3.96 0.40
CA ARG A 110 9.12 3.76 1.52
C ARG A 110 9.08 4.90 2.54
N MET A 111 8.72 6.11 2.10
CA MET A 111 8.59 7.28 2.98
C MET A 111 7.37 7.12 3.90
N SER A 112 6.21 6.79 3.34
CA SER A 112 4.99 6.57 4.14
C SER A 112 5.06 5.30 4.99
N SER A 113 5.82 4.30 4.57
CA SER A 113 5.99 3.03 5.31
C SER A 113 6.95 3.12 6.49
N TYR A 114 7.62 4.24 6.71
CA TYR A 114 8.46 4.46 7.89
C TYR A 114 7.59 4.51 9.15
N GLY A 115 7.74 3.52 10.03
CA GLY A 115 6.88 3.34 11.20
C GLY A 115 5.52 2.75 10.87
N ASP A 116 5.44 1.84 9.90
CA ASP A 116 4.23 1.16 9.47
C ASP A 116 3.70 0.14 10.50
N PHE A 117 2.44 -0.26 10.33
CA PHE A 117 1.88 -1.48 10.90
C PHE A 117 1.70 -2.50 9.77
N VAL A 118 2.25 -3.69 9.96
CA VAL A 118 2.35 -4.72 8.92
C VAL A 118 1.28 -5.78 9.10
N ALA A 119 0.60 -6.18 8.02
CA ALA A 119 -0.24 -7.36 8.00
C ALA A 119 0.31 -8.43 7.07
N LEU A 120 0.22 -9.67 7.51
CA LEU A 120 0.65 -10.86 6.78
C LEU A 120 -0.54 -11.82 6.65
N SER A 121 -0.74 -12.37 5.46
CA SER A 121 -1.84 -13.31 5.19
C SER A 121 -1.58 -14.72 5.73
N ASP A 122 -0.33 -15.05 5.97
CA ASP A 122 0.16 -16.37 6.36
C ASP A 122 0.96 -16.32 7.65
N VAL A 123 1.30 -17.51 8.17
CA VAL A 123 2.21 -17.66 9.31
C VAL A 123 3.54 -16.98 8.98
N CYS A 124 3.95 -16.06 9.85
CA CYS A 124 5.21 -15.33 9.70
C CYS A 124 6.38 -16.29 9.85
N ASP A 125 7.18 -16.41 8.80
CA ASP A 125 8.40 -17.21 8.75
C ASP A 125 9.65 -16.42 9.18
N VAL A 126 10.78 -17.11 9.25
CA VAL A 126 12.07 -16.53 9.69
C VAL A 126 12.55 -15.44 8.74
N GLU A 127 12.41 -15.64 7.44
CA GLU A 127 12.83 -14.70 6.42
C GLU A 127 12.03 -13.39 6.53
N THR A 128 10.72 -13.49 6.74
CA THR A 128 9.83 -12.33 6.94
C THR A 128 10.18 -11.61 8.25
N ALA A 129 10.37 -12.34 9.35
CA ALA A 129 10.76 -11.75 10.63
C ALA A 129 12.13 -11.04 10.56
N THR A 130 13.07 -11.61 9.82
CA THR A 130 14.40 -11.03 9.60
C THR A 130 14.30 -9.70 8.83
N LEU A 131 13.47 -9.64 7.80
CA LEU A 131 13.19 -8.41 7.07
C LEU A 131 12.51 -7.37 7.98
N LEU A 132 11.46 -7.75 8.69
CA LEU A 132 10.76 -6.88 9.66
C LEU A 132 11.70 -6.29 10.72
N LYS A 133 12.64 -7.10 11.23
CA LYS A 133 13.61 -6.65 12.23
C LYS A 133 14.49 -5.50 11.71
N ARG A 134 14.80 -5.49 10.43
CA ARG A 134 15.64 -4.48 9.78
C ARG A 134 14.94 -3.14 9.55
N GLU A 135 13.61 -3.17 9.38
CA GLU A 135 12.84 -1.99 8.99
C GLU A 135 12.33 -1.21 10.21
N VAL A 136 12.09 0.08 10.05
CA VAL A 136 11.40 0.89 11.06
C VAL A 136 9.91 0.64 10.94
N SER A 137 9.36 -0.11 11.88
CA SER A 137 7.98 -0.58 11.91
C SER A 137 7.44 -0.52 13.33
N ASP A 138 6.16 -0.30 13.51
CA ASP A 138 5.52 -0.21 14.83
C ASP A 138 4.95 -1.54 15.32
N GLY A 139 4.51 -2.38 14.42
CA GLY A 139 3.98 -3.68 14.77
C GLY A 139 3.61 -4.55 13.58
N VAL A 140 3.20 -5.76 13.86
CA VAL A 140 2.79 -6.76 12.88
C VAL A 140 1.60 -7.57 13.39
N ILE A 141 0.68 -7.92 12.49
CA ILE A 141 -0.41 -8.86 12.68
C ILE A 141 -0.33 -9.99 11.68
N ALA A 142 -0.46 -11.22 12.15
CA ALA A 142 -0.45 -12.43 11.33
C ALA A 142 -1.34 -13.52 11.97
N PRO A 143 -1.77 -14.53 11.20
CA PRO A 143 -2.53 -15.67 11.76
C PRO A 143 -1.68 -16.56 12.68
N GLY A 144 -0.36 -16.46 12.59
CA GLY A 144 0.59 -17.19 13.44
C GLY A 144 2.02 -16.77 13.17
N TYR A 145 2.93 -17.33 13.92
CA TYR A 145 4.37 -17.10 13.84
C TYR A 145 5.10 -18.41 14.08
N SER A 146 6.16 -18.72 13.33
CA SER A 146 7.06 -19.78 13.75
C SER A 146 7.76 -19.37 15.05
N ASP A 147 8.19 -20.35 15.84
CA ASP A 147 8.86 -20.06 17.12
C ASP A 147 10.11 -19.19 16.93
N GLU A 148 10.89 -19.48 15.90
CA GLU A 148 12.08 -18.71 15.54
C GLU A 148 11.73 -17.29 15.08
N ALA A 149 10.70 -17.13 14.25
CA ALA A 149 10.24 -15.81 13.80
C ALA A 149 9.77 -14.95 14.98
N LEU A 150 8.99 -15.54 15.89
CA LEU A 150 8.53 -14.84 17.08
C LEU A 150 9.70 -14.43 17.99
N ALA A 151 10.70 -15.30 18.16
CA ALA A 151 11.91 -14.99 18.92
C ALA A 151 12.67 -13.79 18.33
N ILE A 152 12.81 -13.74 17.00
CA ILE A 152 13.44 -12.61 16.30
C ILE A 152 12.67 -11.31 16.54
N LEU A 153 11.34 -11.33 16.37
CA LEU A 153 10.49 -10.15 16.51
C LEU A 153 10.48 -9.60 17.96
N LYS A 154 10.52 -10.49 18.95
CA LYS A 154 10.58 -10.09 20.37
C LYS A 154 11.86 -9.32 20.73
N THR A 155 12.93 -9.41 19.96
CA THR A 155 14.17 -8.64 20.21
C THR A 155 14.09 -7.21 19.65
N LYS A 156 13.13 -6.91 18.75
CA LYS A 156 12.99 -5.62 18.12
C LYS A 156 12.49 -4.56 19.11
N LYS A 157 12.88 -3.28 18.89
CA LYS A 157 12.51 -2.16 19.78
C LYS A 157 12.81 -2.42 21.26
N LYS A 158 13.97 -3.05 21.54
CA LYS A 158 14.37 -3.42 22.93
C LYS A 158 13.29 -4.26 23.65
N GLY A 159 12.64 -5.16 22.91
CA GLY A 159 11.60 -6.03 23.44
C GLY A 159 10.17 -5.45 23.40
N ASN A 160 9.96 -4.26 22.86
CA ASN A 160 8.64 -3.59 22.85
C ASN A 160 7.94 -3.58 21.49
N TYR A 161 8.45 -4.29 20.48
CA TYR A 161 7.80 -4.38 19.19
C TYR A 161 6.42 -5.05 19.32
N CYS A 162 5.40 -4.44 18.72
CA CYS A 162 4.04 -4.96 18.82
C CYS A 162 3.85 -6.16 17.88
N VAL A 163 3.52 -7.33 18.47
CA VAL A 163 3.25 -8.56 17.73
C VAL A 163 1.87 -9.07 18.10
N LEU A 164 0.97 -9.09 17.11
CA LEU A 164 -0.41 -9.52 17.27
C LEU A 164 -0.66 -10.81 16.49
N GLN A 165 -1.33 -11.76 17.12
CA GLN A 165 -1.84 -12.97 16.45
C GLN A 165 -3.35 -12.86 16.34
N ILE A 166 -3.88 -12.93 15.12
CA ILE A 166 -5.31 -12.93 14.83
C ILE A 166 -5.82 -14.36 14.70
N ASN A 167 -7.04 -14.61 15.14
CA ASN A 167 -7.74 -15.85 14.81
C ASN A 167 -8.19 -15.80 13.33
N PRO A 168 -7.61 -16.61 12.43
CA PRO A 168 -7.93 -16.57 11.00
C PRO A 168 -9.35 -17.01 10.68
N ASP A 169 -9.98 -17.79 11.57
CA ASP A 169 -11.35 -18.31 11.40
C ASP A 169 -12.42 -17.35 11.91
N TYR A 170 -12.00 -16.27 12.58
CA TYR A 170 -12.95 -15.27 13.07
C TYR A 170 -13.69 -14.60 11.90
N LYS A 171 -15.02 -14.54 12.04
CA LYS A 171 -15.92 -13.86 11.11
C LYS A 171 -16.59 -12.70 11.85
N PRO A 172 -16.36 -11.44 11.43
CA PRO A 172 -17.05 -10.31 12.03
C PRO A 172 -18.55 -10.37 11.76
N ARG A 173 -19.34 -9.69 12.60
CA ARG A 173 -20.78 -9.57 12.41
C ARG A 173 -21.07 -8.86 11.09
N LEU A 174 -22.17 -9.22 10.44
CA LEU A 174 -22.58 -8.61 9.17
C LEU A 174 -22.84 -7.12 9.32
N VAL A 175 -23.47 -6.70 10.43
CA VAL A 175 -23.77 -5.29 10.71
C VAL A 175 -22.64 -4.67 11.51
N GLU A 176 -22.08 -3.60 10.99
CA GLU A 176 -21.11 -2.73 11.66
C GLU A 176 -21.74 -1.40 12.05
N SER A 177 -21.25 -0.80 13.13
CA SER A 177 -21.76 0.46 13.65
C SER A 177 -20.62 1.43 13.97
N LYS A 178 -20.87 2.71 13.72
CA LYS A 178 -19.98 3.83 14.00
C LYS A 178 -20.77 4.93 14.73
N GLU A 179 -20.16 5.53 15.73
CA GLU A 179 -20.77 6.65 16.45
C GLU A 179 -20.10 7.97 16.08
N VAL A 180 -20.90 8.96 15.71
CA VAL A 180 -20.45 10.32 15.41
C VAL A 180 -21.41 11.30 16.10
N TYR A 181 -20.90 12.15 16.94
CA TYR A 181 -21.66 13.13 17.71
C TYR A 181 -22.82 12.52 18.51
N GLY A 182 -22.62 11.31 19.07
CA GLY A 182 -23.64 10.55 19.80
C GLY A 182 -24.71 9.87 18.92
N VAL A 183 -24.65 10.05 17.59
CA VAL A 183 -25.53 9.37 16.65
C VAL A 183 -24.85 8.10 16.16
N THR A 184 -25.54 6.97 16.31
CA THR A 184 -25.07 5.68 15.81
C THR A 184 -25.48 5.50 14.35
N PHE A 185 -24.49 5.21 13.51
CA PHE A 185 -24.67 4.79 12.12
C PHE A 185 -24.48 3.30 12.05
N GLU A 186 -25.41 2.60 11.41
CA GLU A 186 -25.32 1.16 11.17
C GLU A 186 -25.45 0.87 9.68
N GLN A 187 -24.65 -0.08 9.21
CA GLN A 187 -24.70 -0.58 7.83
C GLN A 187 -24.24 -2.03 7.80
N GLU A 188 -24.57 -2.72 6.73
CA GLU A 188 -23.91 -3.99 6.44
C GLU A 188 -22.45 -3.73 6.04
N ARG A 189 -21.57 -4.65 6.45
CA ARG A 189 -20.16 -4.63 6.03
C ARG A 189 -20.07 -4.79 4.51
N ASN A 190 -19.07 -4.16 3.92
CA ASN A 190 -18.80 -4.36 2.50
C ASN A 190 -18.19 -5.76 2.27
N GLU A 191 -19.04 -6.74 2.04
CA GLU A 191 -18.64 -8.13 1.73
C GLU A 191 -18.57 -8.42 0.22
N ALA A 192 -18.63 -7.39 -0.63
CA ALA A 192 -18.49 -7.54 -2.07
C ALA A 192 -17.18 -8.26 -2.42
N LYS A 193 -17.29 -9.35 -3.15
CA LYS A 193 -16.15 -10.14 -3.60
C LYS A 193 -15.56 -9.53 -4.87
N ILE A 194 -14.27 -9.29 -4.86
CA ILE A 194 -13.53 -8.81 -6.02
C ILE A 194 -13.02 -10.01 -6.79
N THR A 195 -13.62 -10.25 -7.94
CA THR A 195 -13.29 -11.37 -8.83
C THR A 195 -13.12 -10.89 -10.26
N THR A 196 -12.58 -11.72 -11.13
CA THR A 196 -12.43 -11.42 -12.57
C THR A 196 -13.74 -11.19 -13.29
N ASP A 197 -14.87 -11.61 -12.72
CA ASP A 197 -16.21 -11.34 -13.27
C ASP A 197 -16.55 -9.85 -13.35
N LEU A 198 -15.94 -9.04 -12.48
CA LEU A 198 -16.09 -7.57 -12.51
C LEU A 198 -15.49 -6.92 -13.76
N PHE A 199 -14.64 -7.64 -14.50
CA PHE A 199 -13.95 -7.11 -15.69
C PHE A 199 -14.57 -7.53 -17.01
N LYS A 200 -15.79 -8.07 -17.01
CA LYS A 200 -16.51 -8.50 -18.24
C LYS A 200 -17.06 -7.33 -19.04
N ASN A 201 -17.46 -6.25 -18.39
CA ASN A 201 -17.96 -5.05 -19.06
C ASN A 201 -16.81 -4.09 -19.39
N VAL A 202 -16.30 -4.18 -20.62
CA VAL A 202 -15.21 -3.35 -21.14
C VAL A 202 -15.73 -2.48 -22.28
N PRO A 203 -16.19 -1.23 -22.03
CA PRO A 203 -16.82 -0.38 -23.06
C PRO A 203 -15.81 0.21 -24.06
N THR A 204 -14.51 0.27 -23.72
CA THR A 204 -13.45 0.81 -24.58
C THR A 204 -13.21 -0.03 -25.83
N LYS A 205 -12.57 0.54 -26.87
CA LYS A 205 -12.24 -0.18 -28.12
C LYS A 205 -11.28 -1.35 -27.85
N ASN A 206 -10.23 -1.11 -27.07
CA ASN A 206 -9.38 -2.19 -26.59
C ASN A 206 -10.14 -2.98 -25.50
N LYS A 207 -10.40 -4.26 -25.80
CA LYS A 207 -11.14 -5.18 -24.91
C LYS A 207 -10.20 -6.11 -24.13
N ASN A 208 -8.91 -6.08 -24.43
CA ASN A 208 -7.97 -7.06 -23.92
C ASN A 208 -7.42 -6.67 -22.55
N ILE A 209 -7.83 -7.41 -21.52
CA ILE A 209 -7.29 -7.33 -20.18
C ILE A 209 -6.67 -8.71 -19.87
N PRO A 210 -5.34 -8.89 -20.04
CA PRO A 210 -4.67 -10.16 -19.79
C PRO A 210 -4.81 -10.62 -18.35
N ALA A 211 -4.64 -11.91 -18.08
CA ALA A 211 -4.79 -12.49 -16.74
C ALA A 211 -3.92 -11.78 -15.67
N ALA A 212 -2.68 -11.41 -16.02
CA ALA A 212 -1.80 -10.66 -15.12
C ALA A 212 -2.38 -9.27 -14.79
N ALA A 213 -2.95 -8.56 -15.77
CA ALA A 213 -3.60 -7.28 -15.56
C ALA A 213 -4.90 -7.43 -14.75
N GLN A 214 -5.69 -8.49 -14.98
CA GLN A 214 -6.87 -8.79 -14.16
C GLN A 214 -6.49 -9.01 -12.69
N ARG A 215 -5.42 -9.78 -12.43
CA ARG A 215 -4.86 -9.94 -11.07
C ARG A 215 -4.52 -8.57 -10.47
N ASP A 216 -3.80 -7.73 -11.19
CA ASP A 216 -3.36 -6.43 -10.72
C ASP A 216 -4.55 -5.48 -10.47
N LEU A 217 -5.59 -5.53 -11.31
CA LEU A 217 -6.85 -4.80 -11.07
C LEU A 217 -7.59 -5.33 -9.82
N MET A 218 -7.60 -6.64 -9.56
CA MET A 218 -8.15 -7.18 -8.31
C MET A 218 -7.37 -6.66 -7.10
N ILE A 219 -6.04 -6.64 -7.16
CA ILE A 219 -5.20 -6.08 -6.08
C ILE A 219 -5.53 -4.61 -5.85
N ALA A 220 -5.67 -3.83 -6.92
CA ALA A 220 -6.04 -2.42 -6.82
C ALA A 220 -7.39 -2.24 -6.10
N LEU A 221 -8.43 -2.93 -6.54
CA LEU A 221 -9.79 -2.80 -5.99
C LEU A 221 -9.87 -3.30 -4.54
N ILE A 222 -9.22 -4.42 -4.20
CA ILE A 222 -9.18 -4.92 -2.82
C ILE A 222 -8.44 -3.92 -1.92
N THR A 223 -7.32 -3.35 -2.38
CA THR A 223 -6.60 -2.31 -1.64
C THR A 223 -7.51 -1.12 -1.35
N LEU A 224 -8.32 -0.68 -2.33
CA LEU A 224 -9.23 0.46 -2.19
C LEU A 224 -10.38 0.19 -1.22
N LYS A 225 -10.84 -1.04 -1.06
CA LYS A 225 -11.85 -1.38 -0.02
C LYS A 225 -11.43 -0.96 1.39
N TYR A 226 -10.14 -0.86 1.64
CA TYR A 226 -9.55 -0.53 2.95
C TYR A 226 -8.76 0.78 2.94
N THR A 227 -9.01 1.62 1.93
CA THR A 227 -8.35 2.91 1.76
C THR A 227 -9.37 4.03 1.93
N GLN A 228 -9.07 5.00 2.77
CA GLN A 228 -9.91 6.19 2.99
C GLN A 228 -10.24 6.89 1.66
N SER A 229 -11.52 7.08 1.38
CA SER A 229 -12.00 7.72 0.13
C SER A 229 -11.78 9.24 0.11
N ASN A 230 -11.69 9.89 -1.09
CA ASN A 230 -11.52 9.25 -2.39
C ASN A 230 -10.20 8.53 -2.46
N SER A 231 -10.18 7.39 -3.13
CA SER A 231 -8.96 6.63 -3.28
C SER A 231 -8.76 6.09 -4.71
N VAL A 232 -7.49 6.04 -5.11
CA VAL A 232 -7.01 5.53 -6.40
C VAL A 232 -5.74 4.73 -6.16
N CYS A 233 -5.58 3.60 -6.83
CA CYS A 233 -4.45 2.72 -6.66
C CYS A 233 -3.85 2.30 -8.01
N TYR A 234 -2.53 2.49 -8.16
CA TYR A 234 -1.73 2.00 -9.28
C TYR A 234 -1.04 0.72 -8.87
N VAL A 235 -1.12 -0.31 -9.71
CA VAL A 235 -0.57 -1.64 -9.45
C VAL A 235 0.21 -2.14 -10.66
N LYS A 236 1.33 -2.79 -10.42
CA LYS A 236 2.13 -3.45 -11.45
C LYS A 236 2.76 -4.73 -10.88
N ASP A 237 2.71 -5.81 -11.65
CA ASP A 237 3.37 -7.07 -11.36
C ASP A 237 3.08 -7.63 -9.95
N GLY A 238 1.82 -7.51 -9.49
CA GLY A 238 1.38 -8.06 -8.22
C GLY A 238 1.59 -7.15 -7.01
N MET A 239 2.03 -5.89 -7.21
CA MET A 239 2.29 -4.95 -6.13
C MET A 239 1.71 -3.57 -6.42
N THR A 240 1.21 -2.89 -5.41
CA THR A 240 0.87 -1.47 -5.51
C THR A 240 2.15 -0.66 -5.72
N ILE A 241 2.08 0.35 -6.57
CA ILE A 241 3.18 1.27 -6.84
C ILE A 241 2.85 2.71 -6.52
N GLY A 242 1.58 2.99 -6.23
CA GLY A 242 1.11 4.30 -5.78
C GLY A 242 -0.33 4.23 -5.28
N VAL A 243 -0.55 4.63 -4.04
CA VAL A 243 -1.88 4.71 -3.41
C VAL A 243 -2.16 6.15 -3.04
N GLY A 244 -3.26 6.69 -3.54
CA GLY A 244 -3.82 7.98 -3.13
C GLY A 244 -5.03 7.75 -2.23
N ALA A 245 -5.07 8.40 -1.08
CA ALA A 245 -6.09 8.22 -0.06
C ALA A 245 -6.61 9.56 0.47
N GLY A 246 -7.88 9.60 0.90
CA GLY A 246 -8.45 10.70 1.67
C GLY A 246 -8.58 12.03 0.93
N GLN A 247 -8.66 12.02 -0.41
CA GLN A 247 -8.75 13.25 -1.19
C GLN A 247 -10.20 13.63 -1.49
N GLN A 248 -10.52 14.94 -1.37
CA GLN A 248 -11.88 15.43 -1.69
C GLN A 248 -12.13 15.53 -3.19
N SER A 249 -11.08 15.63 -4.01
CA SER A 249 -11.18 15.68 -5.46
C SER A 249 -10.61 14.41 -6.10
N ARG A 250 -11.38 13.79 -7.03
CA ARG A 250 -10.92 12.60 -7.76
C ARG A 250 -9.65 12.85 -8.54
N VAL A 251 -9.54 13.96 -9.23
CA VAL A 251 -8.34 14.30 -10.01
C VAL A 251 -7.12 14.53 -9.12
N HIS A 252 -7.28 15.14 -7.94
CA HIS A 252 -6.18 15.27 -6.99
C HIS A 252 -5.72 13.90 -6.46
N CYS A 253 -6.66 12.99 -6.23
CA CYS A 253 -6.36 11.63 -5.82
C CYS A 253 -5.57 10.88 -6.91
N THR A 254 -6.01 10.96 -8.16
CA THR A 254 -5.32 10.35 -9.30
C THR A 254 -3.91 10.91 -9.49
N ARG A 255 -3.73 12.22 -9.29
CA ARG A 255 -2.41 12.87 -9.32
C ARG A 255 -1.51 12.40 -8.19
N LEU A 256 -2.01 12.37 -6.96
CA LEU A 256 -1.25 11.92 -5.79
C LEU A 256 -0.76 10.49 -5.96
N ALA A 257 -1.66 9.56 -6.30
CA ALA A 257 -1.30 8.17 -6.55
C ALA A 257 -0.32 8.01 -7.71
N GLY A 258 -0.53 8.76 -8.80
CA GLY A 258 0.35 8.77 -9.96
C GLY A 258 1.74 9.33 -9.66
N ASN A 259 1.85 10.38 -8.85
CA ASN A 259 3.14 10.92 -8.43
C ASN A 259 3.94 9.88 -7.61
N LYS A 260 3.27 9.12 -6.74
CA LYS A 260 3.92 8.01 -6.01
C LYS A 260 4.38 6.90 -6.95
N ALA A 261 3.58 6.53 -7.95
CA ALA A 261 3.96 5.57 -8.98
C ALA A 261 5.16 6.05 -9.82
N ASP A 262 5.20 7.32 -10.16
CA ASP A 262 6.33 7.94 -10.86
C ASP A 262 7.61 7.89 -10.01
N ILE A 263 7.53 8.21 -8.71
CA ILE A 263 8.66 8.11 -7.77
C ILE A 263 9.15 6.66 -7.67
N TRP A 264 8.23 5.69 -7.54
CA TRP A 264 8.58 4.27 -7.51
C TRP A 264 9.36 3.84 -8.75
N TRP A 265 8.97 4.31 -9.95
CA TRP A 265 9.66 4.02 -11.19
C TRP A 265 11.00 4.77 -11.32
N LEU A 266 11.05 6.04 -10.91
CA LEU A 266 12.26 6.86 -10.92
C LEU A 266 13.34 6.32 -9.98
N ARG A 267 12.98 5.67 -8.88
CA ARG A 267 13.95 5.00 -7.99
C ARG A 267 14.75 3.91 -8.71
N GLN A 268 14.25 3.38 -9.82
CA GLN A 268 14.91 2.37 -10.65
C GLN A 268 15.82 2.98 -11.74
N ASN A 269 15.84 4.31 -11.87
CA ASN A 269 16.72 4.98 -12.82
C ASN A 269 18.20 4.78 -12.46
N PRO A 270 19.08 4.49 -13.43
CA PRO A 270 20.51 4.27 -13.17
C PRO A 270 21.19 5.40 -12.38
N LYS A 271 20.85 6.67 -12.61
CA LYS A 271 21.39 7.78 -11.82
C LYS A 271 20.99 7.67 -10.33
N VAL A 272 19.78 7.21 -10.03
CA VAL A 272 19.30 7.04 -8.66
C VAL A 272 19.91 5.80 -8.02
N LEU A 273 19.97 4.68 -8.75
CA LEU A 273 20.58 3.43 -8.27
C LEU A 273 22.06 3.58 -7.94
N ASN A 274 22.77 4.46 -8.64
CA ASN A 274 24.21 4.67 -8.52
C ASN A 274 24.57 5.93 -7.73
N LEU A 275 23.64 6.49 -6.95
CA LEU A 275 23.95 7.59 -6.04
C LEU A 275 25.10 7.20 -5.10
N PRO A 276 26.19 8.00 -5.06
CA PRO A 276 27.42 7.65 -4.35
C PRO A 276 27.30 7.93 -2.85
N PHE A 277 26.38 7.23 -2.18
CA PHE A 277 26.19 7.39 -0.75
C PHE A 277 27.44 6.99 0.03
N ARG A 278 27.72 7.74 1.09
CA ARG A 278 28.72 7.36 2.08
C ARG A 278 28.25 6.12 2.83
N ASP A 279 29.19 5.28 3.26
CA ASP A 279 28.89 4.03 3.96
C ASP A 279 28.21 4.22 5.33
N ASP A 280 28.48 5.35 5.99
CA ASP A 280 27.91 5.69 7.29
C ASP A 280 26.48 6.24 7.23
N VAL A 281 25.95 6.53 6.04
CA VAL A 281 24.55 6.98 5.86
C VAL A 281 23.60 5.82 5.99
N ARG A 282 22.73 5.87 7.00
CA ARG A 282 21.76 4.81 7.28
C ARG A 282 20.64 4.77 6.24
N ARG A 283 20.06 3.59 6.02
CA ARG A 283 19.00 3.39 5.02
C ARG A 283 17.85 4.39 5.08
N PRO A 284 17.25 4.74 6.24
CA PRO A 284 16.19 5.74 6.26
C PRO A 284 16.63 7.11 5.72
N ASN A 285 17.88 7.50 6.02
CA ASN A 285 18.44 8.76 5.51
C ASN A 285 18.72 8.67 4.00
N ARG A 286 19.12 7.49 3.50
CA ARG A 286 19.26 7.25 2.05
C ARG A 286 17.91 7.33 1.35
N ASP A 287 16.85 6.70 1.89
CA ASP A 287 15.51 6.77 1.35
C ASP A 287 15.02 8.24 1.28
N ASN A 288 15.25 9.01 2.34
CA ASN A 288 14.90 10.42 2.41
C ASN A 288 15.65 11.26 1.35
N ALA A 289 16.97 11.05 1.25
CA ALA A 289 17.80 11.75 0.26
C ALA A 289 17.39 11.39 -1.18
N ILE A 290 17.04 10.13 -1.45
CA ILE A 290 16.56 9.70 -2.76
C ILE A 290 15.23 10.38 -3.10
N ASP A 291 14.30 10.44 -2.14
CA ASP A 291 13.00 11.08 -2.34
C ASP A 291 13.16 12.55 -2.74
N VAL A 292 13.99 13.30 -2.00
CA VAL A 292 14.31 14.70 -2.32
C VAL A 292 15.06 14.82 -3.63
N TYR A 293 16.07 13.96 -3.90
CA TYR A 293 16.84 14.00 -5.15
C TYR A 293 15.97 13.78 -6.40
N ILE A 294 14.93 12.95 -6.29
CA ILE A 294 13.97 12.69 -7.36
C ILE A 294 12.99 13.86 -7.53
N SER A 295 12.71 14.59 -6.46
CA SER A 295 11.75 15.71 -6.45
C SER A 295 12.24 16.91 -7.27
N ASP A 296 11.42 17.94 -7.34
CA ASP A 296 11.83 19.22 -7.94
C ASP A 296 12.68 20.06 -6.97
N ASP A 297 12.70 19.69 -5.67
CA ASP A 297 13.48 20.34 -4.61
C ASP A 297 14.86 19.67 -4.41
N TYR A 298 15.40 19.00 -5.42
CA TYR A 298 16.66 18.25 -5.35
C TYR A 298 17.86 19.09 -4.85
N GLU A 299 17.79 20.40 -5.00
CA GLU A 299 18.81 21.32 -4.50
C GLU A 299 19.01 21.20 -2.99
N ASP A 300 17.97 20.83 -2.23
CA ASP A 300 18.05 20.67 -0.78
C ASP A 300 19.06 19.58 -0.35
N VAL A 301 19.27 18.55 -1.16
CA VAL A 301 20.26 17.50 -0.88
C VAL A 301 21.57 17.68 -1.66
N LEU A 302 21.59 18.56 -2.67
CA LEU A 302 22.78 18.87 -3.48
C LEU A 302 23.44 20.21 -3.12
N ALA A 303 22.90 20.96 -2.14
CA ALA A 303 23.49 22.19 -1.64
C ALA A 303 24.85 21.96 -0.99
N ASP A 304 25.75 22.92 -1.13
CA ASP A 304 27.05 22.88 -0.44
C ASP A 304 26.86 22.92 1.08
N GLY A 305 27.57 22.05 1.78
CA GLY A 305 27.42 21.83 3.22
C GLY A 305 26.37 20.76 3.57
N ILE A 306 25.59 20.27 2.61
CA ILE A 306 24.60 19.18 2.81
C ILE A 306 25.01 17.92 2.06
N TRP A 307 25.34 18.02 0.76
CA TRP A 307 25.67 16.83 -0.02
C TRP A 307 26.88 16.06 0.55
N GLN A 308 27.85 16.75 1.18
CA GLN A 308 29.04 16.16 1.77
C GLN A 308 28.72 15.21 2.94
N ASP A 309 27.60 15.41 3.62
CA ASP A 309 27.14 14.53 4.69
C ASP A 309 26.46 13.26 4.16
N LEU A 310 26.02 13.26 2.90
CA LEU A 310 25.27 12.18 2.28
C LEU A 310 26.09 11.36 1.28
N PHE A 311 26.92 12.04 0.46
CA PHE A 311 27.59 11.46 -0.69
C PHE A 311 29.11 11.58 -0.61
N THR A 312 29.80 10.67 -1.28
CA THR A 312 31.27 10.70 -1.42
C THR A 312 31.73 11.71 -2.46
N GLU A 313 30.87 12.03 -3.42
CA GLU A 313 31.04 13.07 -4.43
C GLU A 313 29.68 13.67 -4.74
N LYS A 314 29.65 14.91 -5.25
CA LYS A 314 28.39 15.60 -5.57
C LYS A 314 27.73 14.95 -6.81
N PRO A 315 26.53 14.36 -6.66
CA PRO A 315 25.83 13.78 -7.81
C PRO A 315 25.34 14.87 -8.79
N GLU A 316 25.30 14.52 -10.07
CA GLU A 316 24.60 15.34 -11.06
C GLU A 316 23.08 15.23 -10.81
N PRO A 317 22.33 16.33 -10.97
CA PRO A 317 20.88 16.32 -10.80
C PRO A 317 20.21 15.46 -11.88
N LEU A 318 19.07 14.86 -11.52
CA LEU A 318 18.18 14.21 -12.48
C LEU A 318 17.26 15.26 -13.08
N THR A 319 17.51 15.63 -14.34
CA THR A 319 16.77 16.73 -14.98
C THR A 319 15.31 16.37 -15.25
N ARG A 320 14.47 17.37 -15.45
CA ARG A 320 13.05 17.18 -15.76
C ARG A 320 12.85 16.38 -17.07
N GLU A 321 13.70 16.60 -18.05
CA GLU A 321 13.69 15.89 -19.33
C GLU A 321 14.05 14.42 -19.14
N GLU A 322 15.07 14.13 -18.35
CA GLU A 322 15.48 12.77 -18.00
C GLU A 322 14.36 12.03 -17.22
N LYS A 323 13.73 12.70 -16.25
CA LYS A 323 12.58 12.15 -15.52
C LYS A 323 11.45 11.77 -16.48
N LYS A 324 11.05 12.67 -17.37
CA LYS A 324 9.99 12.44 -18.36
C LYS A 324 10.33 11.28 -19.30
N ALA A 325 11.57 11.25 -19.81
CA ALA A 325 12.02 10.19 -20.71
C ALA A 325 12.03 8.81 -20.02
N TRP A 326 12.36 8.77 -18.73
CA TRP A 326 12.33 7.53 -17.94
C TRP A 326 10.90 7.09 -17.66
N ILE A 327 10.03 7.98 -17.21
CA ILE A 327 8.62 7.68 -16.92
C ILE A 327 7.89 7.21 -18.18
N ALA A 328 8.22 7.75 -19.35
CA ALA A 328 7.63 7.33 -20.63
C ALA A 328 7.91 5.86 -21.00
N GLN A 329 8.87 5.20 -20.34
CA GLN A 329 9.16 3.78 -20.53
C GLN A 329 8.29 2.87 -19.64
N LEU A 330 7.55 3.42 -18.69
CA LEU A 330 6.66 2.64 -17.83
C LEU A 330 5.39 2.27 -18.58
N HIS A 331 5.07 0.97 -18.60
CA HIS A 331 3.89 0.40 -19.25
C HIS A 331 3.32 -0.76 -18.45
N GLY A 332 2.12 -1.21 -18.82
CA GLY A 332 1.47 -2.37 -18.20
C GLY A 332 0.95 -2.10 -16.78
N VAL A 333 0.77 -0.84 -16.41
CA VAL A 333 0.24 -0.47 -15.09
C VAL A 333 -1.27 -0.62 -15.11
N ALA A 334 -1.81 -1.23 -14.05
CA ALA A 334 -3.23 -1.33 -13.76
C ALA A 334 -3.63 -0.24 -12.76
N LEU A 335 -4.79 0.38 -12.97
CA LEU A 335 -5.33 1.41 -12.10
C LEU A 335 -6.74 1.05 -11.65
N GLY A 336 -6.98 1.07 -10.33
CA GLY A 336 -8.31 1.00 -9.73
C GLY A 336 -8.76 2.34 -9.16
N SER A 337 -10.06 2.60 -9.22
CA SER A 337 -10.69 3.75 -8.58
C SER A 337 -11.89 3.29 -7.74
N ASP A 338 -12.03 3.82 -6.52
CA ASP A 338 -13.12 3.45 -5.61
C ASP A 338 -14.49 4.03 -6.02
N ALA A 339 -14.51 5.00 -6.96
CA ALA A 339 -15.71 5.53 -7.60
C ALA A 339 -15.43 5.93 -9.05
N PHE A 340 -16.46 6.39 -9.77
CA PHE A 340 -16.33 6.76 -11.16
C PHE A 340 -15.35 7.95 -11.38
N PHE A 341 -14.72 7.97 -12.53
CA PHE A 341 -13.99 9.13 -13.01
C PHE A 341 -14.96 10.16 -13.59
N PRO A 342 -14.94 11.41 -13.10
CA PRO A 342 -15.88 12.42 -13.60
C PRO A 342 -15.52 12.96 -14.98
N PHE A 343 -14.22 12.95 -15.36
CA PHE A 343 -13.71 13.50 -16.62
C PHE A 343 -12.47 12.74 -17.09
N GLY A 344 -12.18 12.88 -18.40
CA GLY A 344 -11.03 12.27 -19.05
C GLY A 344 -9.66 12.77 -18.59
N ASP A 345 -9.57 13.92 -17.87
CA ASP A 345 -8.33 14.42 -17.31
C ASP A 345 -7.66 13.44 -16.31
N ASN A 346 -8.46 12.62 -15.62
CA ASN A 346 -7.98 11.52 -14.79
C ASN A 346 -7.25 10.46 -15.65
N ILE A 347 -7.79 10.17 -16.83
CA ILE A 347 -7.19 9.20 -17.76
C ILE A 347 -5.90 9.76 -18.37
N GLU A 348 -5.90 11.05 -18.75
CA GLU A 348 -4.69 11.75 -19.20
C GLU A 348 -3.56 11.68 -18.16
N ARG A 349 -3.89 11.86 -16.88
CA ARG A 349 -2.91 11.72 -15.80
C ARG A 349 -2.43 10.28 -15.64
N ALA A 350 -3.34 9.32 -15.68
CA ALA A 350 -3.04 7.89 -15.53
C ALA A 350 -2.12 7.39 -16.66
N HIS A 351 -2.42 7.77 -17.89
CA HIS A 351 -1.63 7.41 -19.07
C HIS A 351 -0.16 7.82 -18.92
N ARG A 352 0.12 9.01 -18.39
CA ARG A 352 1.50 9.49 -18.18
C ARG A 352 2.32 8.62 -17.22
N SER A 353 1.68 7.86 -16.35
CA SER A 353 2.32 6.89 -15.45
C SER A 353 2.19 5.44 -15.94
N GLY A 354 2.08 5.23 -17.25
CA GLY A 354 2.13 3.91 -17.88
C GLY A 354 0.89 3.05 -17.69
N VAL A 355 -0.27 3.63 -17.36
CA VAL A 355 -1.52 2.89 -17.20
C VAL A 355 -2.04 2.41 -18.55
N ASP A 356 -2.21 1.10 -18.68
CA ASP A 356 -2.78 0.42 -19.82
C ASP A 356 -4.13 -0.25 -19.51
N TYR A 357 -4.44 -0.44 -18.22
CA TYR A 357 -5.64 -1.13 -17.73
C TYR A 357 -6.28 -0.36 -16.59
N ILE A 358 -7.61 -0.20 -16.65
CA ILE A 358 -8.38 0.52 -15.64
C ILE A 358 -9.59 -0.31 -15.19
N ALA A 359 -9.91 -0.24 -13.89
CA ALA A 359 -11.18 -0.68 -13.34
C ALA A 359 -11.80 0.44 -12.51
N GLN A 360 -13.03 0.82 -12.83
CA GLN A 360 -13.81 1.83 -12.13
C GLN A 360 -15.30 1.49 -12.23
N PRO A 361 -16.16 1.98 -11.33
CA PRO A 361 -17.57 1.58 -11.36
C PRO A 361 -18.35 2.05 -12.59
N GLY A 362 -18.02 3.18 -13.19
CA GLY A 362 -18.88 3.85 -14.17
C GLY A 362 -20.06 4.56 -13.50
N GLY A 363 -20.99 5.08 -14.31
CA GLY A 363 -22.18 5.79 -13.84
C GLY A 363 -22.05 7.31 -13.77
N SER A 364 -20.98 7.87 -14.32
CA SER A 364 -20.87 9.32 -14.53
C SER A 364 -21.67 9.77 -15.75
N ILE A 365 -22.23 10.96 -15.68
CA ILE A 365 -22.87 11.62 -16.87
C ILE A 365 -21.84 11.78 -18.01
N ARG A 366 -20.53 11.79 -17.69
CA ARG A 366 -19.43 11.96 -18.64
C ARG A 366 -18.64 10.68 -18.88
N ASP A 367 -19.27 9.50 -18.71
CA ASP A 367 -18.63 8.22 -19.03
C ASP A 367 -18.18 8.15 -20.51
N ASP A 368 -18.92 8.79 -21.42
CA ASP A 368 -18.55 8.95 -22.82
C ASP A 368 -17.16 9.58 -23.01
N ASN A 369 -16.90 10.69 -22.33
CA ASN A 369 -15.61 11.41 -22.37
C ASN A 369 -14.48 10.57 -21.76
N VAL A 370 -14.75 9.83 -20.71
CA VAL A 370 -13.77 8.94 -20.08
C VAL A 370 -13.41 7.78 -21.00
N ILE A 371 -14.39 7.14 -21.64
CA ILE A 371 -14.20 6.07 -22.62
C ILE A 371 -13.41 6.57 -23.83
N GLU A 372 -13.78 7.73 -24.39
CA GLU A 372 -13.10 8.34 -25.53
C GLU A 372 -11.63 8.63 -25.23
N THR A 373 -11.32 9.12 -24.01
CA THR A 373 -9.94 9.37 -23.58
C THR A 373 -9.16 8.06 -23.43
N CYS A 374 -9.77 7.00 -22.92
CA CYS A 374 -9.14 5.67 -22.88
C CYS A 374 -8.84 5.16 -24.30
N ASP A 375 -9.78 5.32 -25.23
CA ASP A 375 -9.63 4.91 -26.63
C ASP A 375 -8.49 5.65 -27.35
N LYS A 376 -8.31 6.94 -27.03
CA LYS A 376 -7.20 7.76 -27.54
C LYS A 376 -5.84 7.13 -27.22
N TYR A 377 -5.70 6.50 -26.07
CA TYR A 377 -4.45 5.91 -25.56
C TYR A 377 -4.43 4.38 -25.63
N ASN A 378 -5.41 3.76 -26.28
CA ASN A 378 -5.54 2.30 -26.36
C ASN A 378 -5.64 1.60 -25.01
N ILE A 379 -6.17 2.26 -23.99
CA ILE A 379 -6.37 1.72 -22.64
C ILE A 379 -7.60 0.84 -22.62
N ALA A 380 -7.49 -0.37 -22.04
CA ALA A 380 -8.64 -1.23 -21.76
C ALA A 380 -9.21 -0.87 -20.38
N MET A 381 -10.49 -0.45 -20.34
CA MET A 381 -11.17 -0.05 -19.11
C MET A 381 -12.40 -0.93 -18.85
N ALA A 382 -12.42 -1.58 -17.69
CA ALA A 382 -13.59 -2.29 -17.19
C ALA A 382 -14.46 -1.36 -16.33
N MET A 383 -15.77 -1.38 -16.56
CA MET A 383 -16.78 -0.76 -15.70
C MET A 383 -17.39 -1.81 -14.80
N THR A 384 -17.03 -1.77 -13.51
CA THR A 384 -17.36 -2.81 -12.53
C THR A 384 -18.77 -2.71 -11.99
N GLY A 385 -19.41 -1.53 -12.06
CA GLY A 385 -20.68 -1.26 -11.40
C GLY A 385 -20.61 -1.24 -9.87
N LEU A 386 -19.40 -1.37 -9.28
CA LEU A 386 -19.19 -1.50 -7.84
C LEU A 386 -18.41 -0.31 -7.30
N ARG A 387 -19.08 0.52 -6.47
CA ARG A 387 -18.44 1.60 -5.70
C ARG A 387 -17.85 1.02 -4.40
N LEU A 388 -16.63 1.45 -4.05
CA LEU A 388 -15.86 0.94 -2.92
C LEU A 388 -15.53 2.01 -1.90
N PHE A 389 -16.41 2.97 -1.65
CA PHE A 389 -16.18 4.00 -0.64
C PHE A 389 -15.92 3.40 0.74
N HIS A 390 -14.92 3.95 1.40
CA HIS A 390 -14.51 3.60 2.76
C HIS A 390 -14.32 4.88 3.59
N HIS A 391 -15.11 5.01 4.66
CA HIS A 391 -15.12 6.19 5.55
C HIS A 391 -15.05 5.81 7.02
#